data_0d06987198e0e9eb010e889a72ed4899
#
_entry.id   0d06987198e0e9eb010e889a72ed4899
#
_cell.length_a   1.000
_cell.length_b   1.000
_cell.length_c   1.000
_cell.angle_alpha   90.00
_cell.angle_beta   90.00
_cell.angle_gamma   90.00
#
_symmetry.space_group_name_H-M   'P 1'
#
loop_
_entity.id
_entity.type
_entity.pdbx_description
1 polymer ?
#
loop_
_entity_poly.entity_id
_entity_poly.type
_entity_poly.pdbx_seq_one_letter_code
_entity_poly.pdbx_strand_id
1 'polypeptide(L)'
;GDAAADALADLLASGSLIVLGQPLAPASSISPPQSLISSPAGWDALVERLAEAAADYHRAYPLRAMMPREEARTRLGSGGKPMPPKVFNLLVDEAVTQGRLVVAEAGLRQADHQVRYSPAQQQAVDRLLAAVRAQPYTPPSVAEAIAQVGPDVFGSLVEQGRFVKVSDDVMFGGDTYRDMVDRVVAHLRTNGKITVAEVRDLFGTSRKYALALMEHLDARNVTRRLGDERVLR
;
A
#
# COMPACT_ATOMS: atom_id res chain seq x y z
N GLY A 1 -44.61 10.87 8.49
CA GLY A 1 -43.30 10.61 9.15
C GLY A 1 -43.28 9.25 9.83
N ASP A 2 -44.30 8.93 10.66
CA ASP A 2 -44.25 7.75 11.55
C ASP A 2 -44.36 6.42 10.79
N ALA A 3 -45.28 6.29 9.81
CA ALA A 3 -45.47 5.05 9.07
C ALA A 3 -44.20 4.57 8.29
N ALA A 4 -43.37 5.50 7.80
CA ALA A 4 -42.12 5.14 7.12
C ALA A 4 -41.04 4.68 8.14
N ALA A 5 -41.03 5.26 9.34
CA ALA A 5 -40.13 4.86 10.41
C ALA A 5 -40.50 3.48 10.96
N ASP A 6 -41.80 3.21 11.14
CA ASP A 6 -42.30 1.89 11.56
C ASP A 6 -41.99 0.81 10.52
N ALA A 7 -42.23 1.06 9.25
CA ALA A 7 -41.90 0.13 8.16
C ALA A 7 -40.38 -0.15 8.08
N LEU A 8 -39.53 0.85 8.30
CA LEU A 8 -38.08 0.68 8.36
C LEU A 8 -37.67 -0.18 9.56
N ALA A 9 -38.26 0.07 10.74
CA ALA A 9 -38.01 -0.72 11.93
C ALA A 9 -38.40 -2.20 11.75
N ASP A 10 -39.54 -2.48 11.10
CA ASP A 10 -39.99 -3.83 10.79
C ASP A 10 -39.05 -4.54 9.82
N LEU A 11 -38.56 -3.85 8.77
CA LEU A 11 -37.60 -4.41 7.81
C LEU A 11 -36.24 -4.70 8.45
N LEU A 12 -35.80 -3.89 9.40
CA LEU A 12 -34.59 -4.14 10.17
C LEU A 12 -34.77 -5.30 11.16
N ALA A 13 -35.92 -5.34 11.87
CA ALA A 13 -36.22 -6.42 12.82
C ALA A 13 -36.36 -7.78 12.12
N SER A 14 -36.90 -7.82 10.89
CA SER A 14 -37.00 -9.03 10.08
C SER A 14 -35.69 -9.44 9.42
N GLY A 15 -34.62 -8.63 9.50
CA GLY A 15 -33.37 -8.87 8.81
C GLY A 15 -33.41 -8.63 7.29
N SER A 16 -34.52 -8.08 6.77
CA SER A 16 -34.66 -7.72 5.35
C SER A 16 -33.75 -6.53 4.97
N LEU A 17 -33.40 -5.71 5.96
CA LEU A 17 -32.42 -4.62 5.85
C LEU A 17 -31.37 -4.71 6.97
N ILE A 18 -30.19 -4.22 6.67
CA ILE A 18 -29.05 -4.10 7.62
C ILE A 18 -28.54 -2.67 7.66
N VAL A 19 -28.05 -2.23 8.82
CA VAL A 19 -27.35 -0.96 8.96
C VAL A 19 -25.85 -1.22 8.81
N LEU A 20 -25.24 -0.55 7.85
CA LEU A 20 -23.84 -0.73 7.53
C LEU A 20 -22.94 0.01 8.54
N GLY A 21 -21.88 -0.66 9.00
CA GLY A 21 -20.87 -0.07 9.90
C GLY A 21 -21.28 0.07 11.35
N GLN A 22 -22.36 -0.62 11.79
CA GLN A 22 -22.69 -0.76 13.18
C GLN A 22 -22.88 -2.26 13.52
N PRO A 23 -22.38 -2.75 14.66
CA PRO A 23 -22.83 -4.03 15.18
C PRO A 23 -24.34 -3.94 15.39
N LEU A 24 -25.07 -5.07 15.29
CA LEU A 24 -26.52 -5.18 15.42
C LEU A 24 -27.03 -4.34 16.62
N ALA A 25 -27.37 -3.09 16.33
CA ALA A 25 -27.92 -2.18 17.33
C ALA A 25 -29.44 -2.31 17.33
N PRO A 26 -30.12 -2.17 18.48
CA PRO A 26 -31.57 -2.19 18.53
C PRO A 26 -32.13 -1.06 17.63
N ALA A 27 -33.22 -1.35 16.94
CA ALA A 27 -33.86 -0.45 15.96
C ALA A 27 -34.14 0.97 16.50
N SER A 28 -34.27 1.12 17.81
CA SER A 28 -34.51 2.39 18.52
C SER A 28 -33.32 3.37 18.49
N SER A 29 -32.12 2.95 18.12
CA SER A 29 -30.92 3.78 18.06
C SER A 29 -30.55 4.25 16.64
N ILE A 30 -31.38 3.98 15.64
CA ILE A 30 -31.12 4.30 14.23
C ILE A 30 -31.66 5.69 13.93
N SER A 31 -30.77 6.63 13.61
CA SER A 31 -31.14 7.96 13.11
C SER A 31 -31.16 7.94 11.56
N PRO A 32 -32.35 7.91 10.91
CA PRO A 32 -32.50 7.68 9.49
C PRO A 32 -31.64 8.54 8.53
N PRO A 33 -31.38 9.82 8.80
CA PRO A 33 -30.65 10.62 7.83
C PRO A 33 -29.13 10.39 7.81
N GLN A 34 -28.58 9.62 8.74
CA GLN A 34 -27.13 9.40 8.87
C GLN A 34 -26.68 7.95 8.72
N SER A 35 -27.64 7.00 8.70
CA SER A 35 -27.35 5.57 8.62
C SER A 35 -27.34 5.11 7.16
N LEU A 36 -26.32 4.32 6.80
CA LEU A 36 -26.26 3.63 5.53
C LEU A 36 -27.00 2.30 5.68
N ILE A 37 -27.95 2.02 4.81
CA ILE A 37 -28.82 0.86 4.88
C ILE A 37 -28.72 0.08 3.57
N SER A 38 -28.68 -1.23 3.64
CA SER A 38 -28.72 -2.14 2.47
C SER A 38 -29.54 -3.38 2.80
N SER A 39 -29.99 -4.11 1.79
CA SER A 39 -30.39 -5.50 1.98
C SER A 39 -29.15 -6.38 2.15
N PRO A 40 -29.17 -7.47 2.94
CA PRO A 40 -28.07 -8.42 3.02
C PRO A 40 -27.58 -8.89 1.66
N ALA A 41 -28.48 -9.36 0.82
CA ALA A 41 -28.14 -9.81 -0.53
C ALA A 41 -27.52 -8.72 -1.40
N GLY A 42 -28.00 -7.48 -1.30
CA GLY A 42 -27.41 -6.33 -2.02
C GLY A 42 -26.01 -5.99 -1.54
N TRP A 43 -25.77 -6.12 -0.23
CA TRP A 43 -24.45 -5.92 0.37
C TRP A 43 -23.48 -7.01 -0.05
N ASP A 44 -23.89 -8.28 0.03
CA ASP A 44 -23.08 -9.43 -0.40
C ASP A 44 -22.73 -9.34 -1.89
N ALA A 45 -23.68 -8.92 -2.74
CA ALA A 45 -23.42 -8.69 -4.15
C ALA A 45 -22.38 -7.57 -4.38
N LEU A 46 -22.33 -6.53 -3.55
CA LEU A 46 -21.29 -5.50 -3.62
C LEU A 46 -19.93 -6.02 -3.19
N VAL A 47 -19.87 -6.86 -2.15
CA VAL A 47 -18.63 -7.52 -1.71
C VAL A 47 -18.08 -8.41 -2.82
N GLU A 48 -18.95 -9.21 -3.47
CA GLU A 48 -18.56 -10.04 -4.61
C GLU A 48 -18.00 -9.20 -5.77
N ARG A 49 -18.71 -8.15 -6.15
CA ARG A 49 -18.25 -7.22 -7.21
C ARG A 49 -16.88 -6.60 -6.91
N LEU A 50 -16.60 -6.28 -5.64
CA LEU A 50 -15.29 -5.77 -5.24
C LEU A 50 -14.20 -6.85 -5.40
N ALA A 51 -14.49 -8.08 -4.98
CA ALA A 51 -13.58 -9.22 -5.15
C ALA A 51 -13.31 -9.53 -6.63
N GLU A 52 -14.36 -9.52 -7.47
CA GLU A 52 -14.26 -9.67 -8.92
C GLU A 52 -13.43 -8.54 -9.57
N ALA A 53 -13.65 -7.28 -9.16
CA ALA A 53 -12.88 -6.14 -9.66
C ALA A 53 -11.38 -6.28 -9.35
N ALA A 54 -11.03 -6.81 -8.17
CA ALA A 54 -9.64 -7.12 -7.81
C ALA A 54 -9.09 -8.29 -8.65
N ALA A 55 -9.89 -9.33 -8.88
CA ALA A 55 -9.52 -10.46 -9.75
C ALA A 55 -9.23 -10.01 -11.18
N ASP A 56 -10.12 -9.20 -11.75
CA ASP A 56 -9.97 -8.65 -13.10
C ASP A 56 -8.73 -7.76 -13.22
N TYR A 57 -8.45 -6.96 -12.18
CA TYR A 57 -7.24 -6.17 -12.13
C TYR A 57 -5.99 -7.03 -12.17
N HIS A 58 -5.91 -8.08 -11.36
CA HIS A 58 -4.75 -8.96 -11.32
C HIS A 58 -4.61 -9.84 -12.57
N ARG A 59 -5.72 -10.17 -13.25
CA ARG A 59 -5.64 -10.80 -14.58
C ARG A 59 -5.05 -9.87 -15.64
N ALA A 60 -5.43 -8.60 -15.60
CA ALA A 60 -4.88 -7.59 -16.51
C ALA A 60 -3.44 -7.20 -16.18
N TYR A 61 -3.08 -7.20 -14.89
CA TYR A 61 -1.78 -6.78 -14.37
C TYR A 61 -1.17 -7.82 -13.43
N PRO A 62 -0.75 -8.99 -13.93
CA PRO A 62 -0.34 -10.13 -13.09
C PRO A 62 0.91 -9.88 -12.24
N LEU A 63 1.72 -8.88 -12.59
CA LEU A 63 2.91 -8.47 -11.83
C LEU A 63 2.64 -7.40 -10.78
N ARG A 64 1.43 -6.84 -10.72
CA ARG A 64 1.04 -5.91 -9.68
C ARG A 64 0.66 -6.65 -8.40
N ALA A 65 1.28 -6.28 -7.30
CA ALA A 65 0.99 -6.90 -6.00
C ALA A 65 -0.36 -6.44 -5.44
N MET A 66 -0.75 -5.21 -5.72
CA MET A 66 -1.95 -4.57 -5.18
C MET A 66 -2.68 -3.77 -6.26
N MET A 67 -4.01 -3.76 -6.19
CA MET A 67 -4.86 -2.84 -6.91
C MET A 67 -4.99 -1.54 -6.11
N PRO A 68 -4.75 -0.34 -6.70
CA PRO A 68 -4.95 0.93 -6.02
C PRO A 68 -6.39 1.09 -5.51
N ARG A 69 -6.58 1.60 -4.29
CA ARG A 69 -7.92 1.79 -3.69
C ARG A 69 -8.83 2.68 -4.54
N GLU A 70 -8.28 3.75 -5.13
CA GLU A 70 -9.04 4.67 -5.98
C GLU A 70 -9.51 4.01 -7.28
N GLU A 71 -8.71 3.11 -7.84
CA GLU A 71 -9.12 2.30 -8.99
C GLU A 71 -10.28 1.38 -8.63
N ALA A 72 -10.19 0.66 -7.50
CA ALA A 72 -11.27 -0.18 -6.99
C ALA A 72 -12.56 0.63 -6.77
N ARG A 73 -12.44 1.79 -6.13
CA ARG A 73 -13.54 2.71 -5.86
C ARG A 73 -14.21 3.22 -7.14
N THR A 74 -13.42 3.50 -8.16
CA THR A 74 -13.90 3.95 -9.47
C THR A 74 -14.64 2.84 -10.21
N ARG A 75 -14.11 1.60 -10.21
CA ARG A 75 -14.76 0.44 -10.86
C ARG A 75 -16.10 0.06 -10.22
N LEU A 76 -16.26 0.29 -8.93
CA LEU A 76 -17.51 0.04 -8.20
C LEU A 76 -18.50 1.19 -8.30
N GLY A 77 -18.11 2.29 -8.90
CA GLY A 77 -18.94 3.47 -9.05
C GLY A 77 -20.11 3.26 -9.99
N SER A 78 -20.99 4.23 -10.05
CA SER A 78 -22.17 4.25 -10.91
C SER A 78 -22.37 5.64 -11.53
N GLY A 79 -22.91 5.69 -12.75
CA GLY A 79 -23.18 6.95 -13.45
C GLY A 79 -21.93 7.81 -13.67
N GLY A 80 -20.75 7.19 -13.88
CA GLY A 80 -19.48 7.90 -14.09
C GLY A 80 -18.86 8.52 -12.81
N LYS A 81 -19.43 8.25 -11.64
CA LYS A 81 -18.92 8.72 -10.36
C LYS A 81 -18.34 7.55 -9.55
N PRO A 82 -17.18 7.72 -8.89
CA PRO A 82 -16.65 6.72 -7.97
C PRO A 82 -17.61 6.45 -6.80
N MET A 83 -17.57 5.24 -6.24
CA MET A 83 -18.33 4.91 -5.04
C MET A 83 -17.99 5.89 -3.89
N PRO A 84 -18.98 6.33 -3.08
CA PRO A 84 -18.72 7.20 -1.94
C PRO A 84 -17.68 6.60 -0.98
N PRO A 85 -16.70 7.37 -0.47
CA PRO A 85 -15.59 6.84 0.35
C PRO A 85 -16.06 6.06 1.58
N LYS A 86 -17.10 6.54 2.28
CA LYS A 86 -17.64 5.89 3.48
C LYS A 86 -18.19 4.50 3.17
N VAL A 87 -18.96 4.36 2.08
CA VAL A 87 -19.54 3.07 1.63
C VAL A 87 -18.41 2.13 1.20
N PHE A 88 -17.45 2.64 0.42
CA PHE A 88 -16.31 1.87 -0.05
C PHE A 88 -15.46 1.31 1.11
N ASN A 89 -15.19 2.12 2.14
CA ASN A 89 -14.42 1.66 3.30
C ASN A 89 -15.14 0.53 4.03
N LEU A 90 -16.44 0.66 4.30
CA LEU A 90 -17.23 -0.40 4.91
C LEU A 90 -17.25 -1.68 4.07
N LEU A 91 -17.33 -1.54 2.75
CA LEU A 91 -17.30 -2.68 1.83
C LEU A 91 -15.95 -3.40 1.85
N VAL A 92 -14.86 -2.64 1.91
CA VAL A 92 -13.50 -3.20 2.03
C VAL A 92 -13.33 -3.92 3.36
N ASP A 93 -13.78 -3.34 4.48
CA ASP A 93 -13.70 -3.94 5.80
C ASP A 93 -14.48 -5.26 5.86
N GLU A 94 -15.67 -5.32 5.24
CA GLU A 94 -16.47 -6.53 5.12
C GLU A 94 -15.75 -7.60 4.28
N ALA A 95 -15.22 -7.23 3.12
CA ALA A 95 -14.50 -8.15 2.24
C ALA A 95 -13.23 -8.73 2.91
N VAL A 96 -12.57 -7.95 3.77
CA VAL A 96 -11.44 -8.41 4.59
C VAL A 96 -11.93 -9.37 5.69
N THR A 97 -13.01 -9.04 6.37
CA THR A 97 -13.62 -9.89 7.41
C THR A 97 -14.05 -11.26 6.85
N GLN A 98 -14.56 -11.27 5.62
CA GLN A 98 -14.91 -12.51 4.91
C GLN A 98 -13.67 -13.25 4.34
N GLY A 99 -12.46 -12.73 4.52
CA GLY A 99 -11.22 -13.34 4.01
C GLY A 99 -11.08 -13.30 2.49
N ARG A 100 -11.86 -12.48 1.78
CA ARG A 100 -11.80 -12.35 0.32
C ARG A 100 -10.68 -11.44 -0.16
N LEU A 101 -10.39 -10.41 0.61
CA LEU A 101 -9.37 -9.41 0.29
C LEU A 101 -8.34 -9.24 1.41
N VAL A 102 -7.16 -8.81 1.01
CA VAL A 102 -6.11 -8.30 1.90
C VAL A 102 -5.87 -6.84 1.55
N VAL A 103 -5.77 -5.99 2.56
CA VAL A 103 -5.50 -4.55 2.44
C VAL A 103 -4.12 -4.25 3.01
N ALA A 104 -3.38 -3.39 2.31
CA ALA A 104 -2.13 -2.79 2.78
C ALA A 104 -2.10 -1.31 2.39
N GLU A 105 -1.05 -0.58 2.80
CA GLU A 105 -0.88 0.84 2.47
C GLU A 105 -0.97 1.11 0.96
N ALA A 106 -0.38 0.22 0.14
CA ALA A 106 -0.36 0.35 -1.32
C ALA A 106 -1.72 0.09 -2.02
N GLY A 107 -2.70 -0.55 -1.34
CA GLY A 107 -3.98 -0.90 -1.97
C GLY A 107 -4.65 -2.12 -1.40
N LEU A 108 -5.34 -2.86 -2.26
CA LEU A 108 -6.03 -4.10 -1.93
C LEU A 108 -5.73 -5.20 -2.97
N ARG A 109 -5.82 -6.46 -2.55
CA ARG A 109 -5.68 -7.62 -3.44
C ARG A 109 -6.58 -8.76 -3.01
N GLN A 110 -6.84 -9.71 -3.91
CA GLN A 110 -7.44 -10.98 -3.51
C GLN A 110 -6.54 -11.69 -2.48
N ALA A 111 -7.15 -12.41 -1.56
CA ALA A 111 -6.43 -13.08 -0.46
C ALA A 111 -5.39 -14.10 -0.98
N ASP A 112 -5.70 -14.79 -2.06
CA ASP A 112 -4.88 -15.82 -2.71
C ASP A 112 -3.97 -15.28 -3.82
N HIS A 113 -4.08 -13.98 -4.18
CA HIS A 113 -3.24 -13.42 -5.23
C HIS A 113 -1.77 -13.38 -4.82
N GLN A 114 -0.94 -13.92 -5.68
CA GLN A 114 0.52 -13.87 -5.58
C GLN A 114 1.12 -13.51 -6.93
N VAL A 115 2.05 -12.57 -6.91
CA VAL A 115 2.85 -12.25 -8.09
C VAL A 115 3.69 -13.47 -8.48
N ARG A 116 3.56 -13.90 -9.72
CA ARG A 116 4.34 -15.01 -10.27
C ARG A 116 5.17 -14.54 -11.44
N TYR A 117 6.47 -14.80 -11.36
CA TYR A 117 7.40 -14.54 -12.45
C TYR A 117 7.51 -15.76 -13.36
N SER A 118 7.70 -15.55 -14.67
CA SER A 118 8.12 -16.64 -15.57
C SER A 118 9.52 -17.14 -15.16
N PRO A 119 9.92 -18.36 -15.57
CA PRO A 119 11.26 -18.88 -15.24
C PRO A 119 12.41 -17.95 -15.66
N ALA A 120 12.29 -17.30 -16.81
CA ALA A 120 13.29 -16.33 -17.28
C ALA A 120 13.32 -15.04 -16.43
N GLN A 121 12.14 -14.53 -16.06
CA GLN A 121 12.02 -13.39 -15.15
C GLN A 121 12.57 -13.72 -13.76
N GLN A 122 12.25 -14.90 -13.23
CA GLN A 122 12.75 -15.34 -11.92
C GLN A 122 14.28 -15.42 -11.90
N GLN A 123 14.90 -15.99 -12.94
CA GLN A 123 16.36 -16.02 -13.07
C GLN A 123 16.98 -14.61 -13.12
N ALA A 124 16.33 -13.67 -13.83
CA ALA A 124 16.79 -12.29 -13.88
C ALA A 124 16.66 -11.61 -12.51
N VAL A 125 15.55 -11.82 -11.80
CA VAL A 125 15.31 -11.34 -10.44
C VAL A 125 16.37 -11.90 -9.48
N ASP A 126 16.66 -13.19 -9.54
CA ASP A 126 17.64 -13.82 -8.65
C ASP A 126 19.04 -13.25 -8.86
N ARG A 127 19.45 -13.00 -10.12
CA ARG A 127 20.71 -12.33 -10.43
C ARG A 127 20.77 -10.91 -9.88
N LEU A 128 19.69 -10.13 -10.06
CA LEU A 128 19.63 -8.76 -9.55
C LEU A 128 19.70 -8.74 -8.02
N LEU A 129 18.97 -9.62 -7.34
CA LEU A 129 19.01 -9.75 -5.88
C LEU A 129 20.40 -10.15 -5.39
N ALA A 130 21.10 -11.05 -6.10
CA ALA A 130 22.47 -11.43 -5.78
C ALA A 130 23.45 -10.25 -5.92
N ALA A 131 23.31 -9.45 -6.99
CA ALA A 131 24.13 -8.25 -7.20
C ALA A 131 23.93 -7.20 -6.09
N VAL A 132 22.66 -6.96 -5.71
CA VAL A 132 22.33 -6.03 -4.61
C VAL A 132 22.87 -6.52 -3.27
N ARG A 133 22.80 -7.82 -2.99
CA ARG A 133 23.38 -8.40 -1.75
C ARG A 133 24.90 -8.32 -1.72
N ALA A 134 25.56 -8.47 -2.86
CA ALA A 134 27.02 -8.37 -2.95
C ALA A 134 27.54 -6.95 -2.70
N GLN A 135 26.72 -5.94 -3.04
CA GLN A 135 27.07 -4.52 -2.86
C GLN A 135 25.89 -3.77 -2.22
N PRO A 136 25.60 -4.02 -0.92
CA PRO A 136 24.38 -3.53 -0.30
C PRO A 136 24.29 -2.00 -0.21
N TYR A 137 25.43 -1.31 -0.07
CA TYR A 137 25.50 0.15 0.04
C TYR A 137 25.88 0.88 -1.25
N THR A 138 26.20 0.11 -2.31
CA THR A 138 26.51 0.62 -3.66
C THR A 138 25.86 -0.28 -4.71
N PRO A 139 24.55 -0.57 -4.60
CA PRO A 139 23.86 -1.47 -5.52
C PRO A 139 23.84 -0.92 -6.95
N PRO A 140 23.45 -1.76 -7.94
CA PRO A 140 23.17 -1.29 -9.28
C PRO A 140 22.19 -0.12 -9.29
N SER A 141 22.31 0.77 -10.26
CA SER A 141 21.38 1.88 -10.47
C SER A 141 19.97 1.38 -10.83
N VAL A 142 18.98 2.24 -10.69
CA VAL A 142 17.60 1.95 -11.13
C VAL A 142 17.56 1.60 -12.61
N ALA A 143 18.33 2.31 -13.45
CA ALA A 143 18.38 2.05 -14.90
C ALA A 143 18.97 0.67 -15.21
N GLU A 144 20.08 0.27 -14.55
CA GLU A 144 20.69 -1.05 -14.70
C GLU A 144 19.74 -2.16 -14.21
N ALA A 145 19.07 -1.95 -13.11
CA ALA A 145 18.08 -2.91 -12.61
C ALA A 145 16.92 -3.09 -13.60
N ILE A 146 16.35 -2.01 -14.13
CA ILE A 146 15.29 -2.04 -15.16
C ILE A 146 15.80 -2.73 -16.44
N ALA A 147 17.01 -2.46 -16.87
CA ALA A 147 17.60 -3.12 -18.04
C ALA A 147 17.73 -4.63 -17.86
N GLN A 148 17.98 -5.08 -16.62
CA GLN A 148 18.16 -6.50 -16.30
C GLN A 148 16.84 -7.28 -16.17
N VAL A 149 15.81 -6.70 -15.52
CA VAL A 149 14.56 -7.42 -15.20
C VAL A 149 13.34 -6.90 -15.97
N GLY A 150 13.43 -5.78 -16.64
CA GLY A 150 12.32 -5.07 -17.26
C GLY A 150 11.57 -4.16 -16.28
N PRO A 151 10.87 -3.12 -16.81
CA PRO A 151 10.22 -2.10 -15.97
C PRO A 151 9.09 -2.67 -15.10
N ASP A 152 8.28 -3.61 -15.62
CA ASP A 152 7.15 -4.18 -14.90
C ASP A 152 7.59 -5.07 -13.74
N VAL A 153 8.62 -5.91 -13.96
CA VAL A 153 9.20 -6.76 -12.90
C VAL A 153 9.89 -5.88 -11.85
N PHE A 154 10.63 -4.85 -12.27
CA PHE A 154 11.24 -3.91 -11.34
C PHE A 154 10.18 -3.20 -10.48
N GLY A 155 9.12 -2.68 -11.10
CA GLY A 155 7.98 -2.07 -10.39
C GLY A 155 7.36 -3.03 -9.38
N SER A 156 7.15 -4.28 -9.76
CA SER A 156 6.65 -5.34 -8.88
C SER A 156 7.56 -5.57 -7.67
N LEU A 157 8.88 -5.60 -7.86
CA LEU A 157 9.84 -5.77 -6.77
C LEU A 157 9.85 -4.59 -5.79
N VAL A 158 9.62 -3.37 -6.29
CA VAL A 158 9.45 -2.17 -5.46
C VAL A 158 8.13 -2.24 -4.68
N GLU A 159 7.01 -2.59 -5.31
CA GLU A 159 5.70 -2.75 -4.65
C GLU A 159 5.73 -3.83 -3.56
N GLN A 160 6.51 -4.89 -3.74
CA GLN A 160 6.72 -5.94 -2.74
C GLN A 160 7.70 -5.55 -1.63
N GLY A 161 8.28 -4.34 -1.67
CA GLY A 161 9.27 -3.88 -0.68
C GLY A 161 10.62 -4.61 -0.77
N ARG A 162 10.86 -5.38 -1.86
CA ARG A 162 12.16 -6.03 -2.10
C ARG A 162 13.24 -5.00 -2.41
N PHE A 163 12.86 -3.90 -3.05
CA PHE A 163 13.68 -2.73 -3.28
C PHE A 163 12.98 -1.46 -2.81
N VAL A 164 13.77 -0.48 -2.39
CA VAL A 164 13.32 0.88 -2.10
C VAL A 164 14.03 1.83 -3.05
N LYS A 165 13.28 2.49 -3.94
CA LYS A 165 13.78 3.55 -4.81
C LYS A 165 13.87 4.83 -3.98
N VAL A 166 15.08 5.33 -3.74
CA VAL A 166 15.32 6.55 -2.94
C VAL A 166 15.51 7.80 -3.80
N SER A 167 15.86 7.61 -5.07
CA SER A 167 15.87 8.66 -6.09
C SER A 167 15.61 8.05 -7.48
N ASP A 168 15.63 8.86 -8.54
CA ASP A 168 15.45 8.32 -9.90
C ASP A 168 16.56 7.37 -10.33
N ASP A 169 17.75 7.48 -9.75
CA ASP A 169 18.91 6.68 -10.12
C ASP A 169 19.38 5.72 -9.04
N VAL A 170 18.94 5.90 -7.78
CA VAL A 170 19.41 5.11 -6.63
C VAL A 170 18.27 4.30 -6.02
N MET A 171 18.55 3.00 -5.84
CA MET A 171 17.72 2.08 -5.07
C MET A 171 18.57 1.34 -4.04
N PHE A 172 17.94 0.79 -3.01
CA PHE A 172 18.54 -0.15 -2.06
C PHE A 172 17.67 -1.40 -1.92
N GLY A 173 18.27 -2.51 -1.48
CA GLY A 173 17.49 -3.65 -0.99
C GLY A 173 16.64 -3.24 0.22
N GLY A 174 15.42 -3.77 0.31
CA GLY A 174 14.48 -3.35 1.37
C GLY A 174 15.03 -3.53 2.79
N ASP A 175 15.70 -4.66 3.05
CA ASP A 175 16.32 -4.92 4.36
C ASP A 175 17.49 -3.98 4.63
N THR A 176 18.36 -3.77 3.63
CA THR A 176 19.49 -2.82 3.72
C THR A 176 18.98 -1.40 3.98
N TYR A 177 17.94 -0.96 3.27
CA TYR A 177 17.36 0.37 3.49
C TYR A 177 16.85 0.52 4.93
N ARG A 178 16.16 -0.48 5.50
CA ARG A 178 15.68 -0.44 6.89
C ARG A 178 16.87 -0.32 7.88
N ASP A 179 17.89 -1.16 7.72
CA ASP A 179 19.11 -1.08 8.54
C ASP A 179 19.77 0.30 8.44
N MET A 180 19.89 0.86 7.22
CA MET A 180 20.46 2.19 7.03
C MET A 180 19.65 3.29 7.74
N VAL A 181 18.32 3.24 7.66
CA VAL A 181 17.44 4.19 8.37
C VAL A 181 17.62 4.07 9.88
N ASP A 182 17.59 2.86 10.42
CA ASP A 182 17.73 2.62 11.85
C ASP A 182 19.07 3.13 12.38
N ARG A 183 20.17 2.89 11.66
CA ARG A 183 21.52 3.36 12.02
C ARG A 183 21.65 4.88 11.93
N VAL A 184 21.06 5.53 10.91
CA VAL A 184 21.03 7.00 10.82
C VAL A 184 20.24 7.60 11.97
N VAL A 185 19.06 7.04 12.29
CA VAL A 185 18.22 7.50 13.41
C VAL A 185 18.93 7.31 14.74
N ALA A 186 19.58 6.17 14.95
CA ALA A 186 20.38 5.91 16.16
C ALA A 186 21.53 6.92 16.31
N HIS A 187 22.25 7.21 15.22
CA HIS A 187 23.31 8.23 15.22
C HIS A 187 22.77 9.61 15.58
N LEU A 188 21.64 10.00 14.97
CA LEU A 188 21.00 11.29 15.25
C LEU A 188 20.49 11.42 16.70
N ARG A 189 19.98 10.33 17.28
CA ARG A 189 19.58 10.31 18.70
C ARG A 189 20.75 10.51 19.65
N THR A 190 21.92 10.00 19.30
CA THR A 190 23.14 10.08 20.13
C THR A 190 23.87 11.39 19.94
N ASN A 191 24.02 11.85 18.69
CA ASN A 191 24.90 12.98 18.34
C ASN A 191 24.12 14.27 17.99
N GLY A 192 22.80 14.19 17.89
CA GLY A 192 21.89 15.31 17.59
C GLY A 192 21.85 15.71 16.11
N LYS A 193 22.90 15.44 15.34
CA LYS A 193 23.04 15.82 13.93
C LYS A 193 23.90 14.85 13.15
N ILE A 194 23.78 14.87 11.81
CA ILE A 194 24.60 14.09 10.89
C ILE A 194 24.79 14.85 9.57
N THR A 195 25.95 14.71 8.95
CA THR A 195 26.27 15.23 7.61
C THR A 195 26.23 14.12 6.56
N VAL A 196 26.15 14.47 5.27
CA VAL A 196 26.26 13.50 4.16
C VAL A 196 27.63 12.79 4.16
N ALA A 197 28.70 13.48 4.61
CA ALA A 197 30.04 12.88 4.71
C ALA A 197 30.05 11.79 5.79
N GLU A 198 29.48 12.05 6.95
CA GLU A 198 29.37 11.05 8.03
C GLU A 198 28.50 9.85 7.62
N VAL A 199 27.39 10.07 6.89
CA VAL A 199 26.59 8.96 6.34
C VAL A 199 27.39 8.14 5.34
N ARG A 200 28.16 8.79 4.44
CA ARG A 200 29.05 8.09 3.51
C ARG A 200 30.04 7.18 4.26
N ASP A 201 30.66 7.70 5.31
CA ASP A 201 31.67 6.98 6.10
C ASP A 201 31.04 5.88 6.96
N LEU A 202 29.84 6.13 7.52
CA LEU A 202 29.07 5.15 8.32
C LEU A 202 28.74 3.87 7.54
N PHE A 203 28.50 3.99 6.23
CA PHE A 203 28.15 2.85 5.36
C PHE A 203 29.28 2.45 4.39
N GLY A 204 30.41 3.14 4.38
CA GLY A 204 31.46 2.88 3.40
C GLY A 204 31.00 3.03 1.96
N THR A 205 30.12 3.99 1.69
CA THR A 205 29.48 4.20 0.39
C THR A 205 30.00 5.44 -0.32
N SER A 206 29.49 5.76 -1.51
CA SER A 206 29.84 7.01 -2.20
C SER A 206 28.92 8.16 -1.79
N ARG A 207 29.35 9.42 -2.06
CA ARG A 207 28.54 10.62 -1.83
C ARG A 207 27.18 10.56 -2.53
N LYS A 208 27.11 9.94 -3.73
CA LYS A 208 25.88 9.76 -4.50
C LYS A 208 24.82 9.03 -3.69
N TYR A 209 25.17 7.87 -3.14
CA TYR A 209 24.21 7.03 -2.38
C TYR A 209 23.88 7.65 -1.02
N ALA A 210 24.87 8.22 -0.32
CA ALA A 210 24.65 8.90 0.96
C ALA A 210 23.70 10.10 0.80
N LEU A 211 23.91 10.92 -0.23
CA LEU A 211 23.06 12.08 -0.52
C LEU A 211 21.63 11.65 -0.87
N ALA A 212 21.47 10.68 -1.77
CA ALA A 212 20.15 10.18 -2.17
C ALA A 212 19.36 9.63 -0.97
N LEU A 213 20.01 8.87 -0.09
CA LEU A 213 19.39 8.39 1.15
C LEU A 213 18.92 9.55 2.03
N MET A 214 19.77 10.55 2.28
CA MET A 214 19.44 11.66 3.17
C MET A 214 18.30 12.54 2.61
N GLU A 215 18.30 12.82 1.30
CA GLU A 215 17.21 13.54 0.63
C GLU A 215 15.89 12.76 0.71
N HIS A 216 15.95 11.43 0.56
CA HIS A 216 14.78 10.58 0.72
C HIS A 216 14.23 10.59 2.15
N LEU A 217 15.11 10.58 3.18
CA LEU A 217 14.69 10.69 4.57
C LEU A 217 14.09 12.05 4.90
N ASP A 218 14.62 13.13 4.31
CA ASP A 218 14.06 14.48 4.41
C ASP A 218 12.63 14.52 3.80
N ALA A 219 12.45 13.95 2.60
CA ALA A 219 11.16 13.86 1.92
C ALA A 219 10.13 13.03 2.69
N ARG A 220 10.59 12.00 3.42
CA ARG A 220 9.76 11.16 4.29
C ARG A 220 9.52 11.73 5.68
N ASN A 221 10.00 12.92 5.95
CA ASN A 221 9.89 13.58 7.25
C ASN A 221 10.55 12.81 8.43
N VAL A 222 11.53 11.97 8.15
CA VAL A 222 12.36 11.32 9.16
C VAL A 222 13.42 12.28 9.66
N THR A 223 14.02 13.03 8.72
CA THR A 223 15.03 14.05 9.00
C THR A 223 14.62 15.41 8.48
N ARG A 224 15.33 16.45 8.91
CA ARG A 224 15.21 17.82 8.43
C ARG A 224 16.59 18.41 8.18
N ARG A 225 16.80 19.00 7.01
CA ARG A 225 18.03 19.68 6.64
C ARG A 225 18.19 21.01 7.39
N LEU A 226 19.36 21.25 7.95
CA LEU A 226 19.83 22.50 8.54
C LEU A 226 21.21 22.84 7.96
N GLY A 227 21.28 23.66 6.91
CA GLY A 227 22.53 23.92 6.20
C GLY A 227 23.08 22.64 5.56
N ASP A 228 24.29 22.22 6.00
CA ASP A 228 24.93 20.99 5.54
C ASP A 228 24.64 19.77 6.45
N GLU A 229 24.00 20.00 7.58
CA GLU A 229 23.63 18.98 8.55
C GLU A 229 22.17 18.57 8.44
N ARG A 230 21.81 17.41 9.01
CA ARG A 230 20.44 16.93 9.23
C ARG A 230 20.23 16.63 10.70
N VAL A 231 19.01 16.85 11.15
CA VAL A 231 18.55 16.51 12.50
C VAL A 231 17.26 15.68 12.38
N LEU A 232 16.87 14.99 13.45
CA LEU A 232 15.56 14.32 13.51
C LEU A 232 14.43 15.36 13.41
N ARG A 233 13.34 14.94 12.80
CA ARG A 233 12.14 15.75 12.71
C ARG A 233 11.17 15.45 13.83
#